data_ba00d8b43e4f2ec4ed160f6e6298bee2
#
_entry.id   ba00d8b43e4f2ec4ed160f6e6298bee2
#
_cell.length_a   1.000
_cell.length_b   1.000
_cell.length_c   1.000
_cell.angle_alpha   90.00
_cell.angle_beta   90.00
_cell.angle_gamma   90.00
#
_symmetry.space_group_name_H-M   'P 1'
#
loop_
_entity.id
_entity.type
_entity.pdbx_description
1 polymer ?
#
loop_
_entity_poly.entity_id
_entity_poly.type
_entity_poly.pdbx_seq_one_letter_code
_entity_poly.pdbx_strand_id
1 'polypeptide(L)'
;MNSLESNPSAYSMIKDWGLTVLYGSEFSADIKSNLYSISISKRIAGHAFSLRYTPGYQKEFLFENSQSFSQADSSIEPLNSRFSYKEIFGFGYSYKISEKISSGFALRYFTQEFNRDALNLNFPNDTTIFFSVDNYTEKENYWRGDLGINYFISQKVFINLSSINLLTVSEGNISPENEDFKLNKEKRALLGISYAPLDLFNLNFLYETNNSFQAGFSGSFNISTKGKLTYGASLFHDDFQSPFFAGIVPGISFSTGLFNVTVSGVKYFSHRSNTGSFTEFKNSGIDNIINNQYSFDKLILSFGFTLNTLPERLVEFVNVEVLNDIYPTFTENYLNTPFAAGEVVNLSENPVNVKPSSHIGGINNENIYSPFVLIPPRDTAKVFFYTIIPDTVKREKSGISYADFYLTTVNESPDDEFQKPLLVNGKNAWDGKVINLRYFIKDDYELSMASSKEILSKYKIILDTLREELTPFYKSKIIFNNLVKELIYVSDPRASSDYVQFPHETLKLKGGDCDDLIVCCSSLLESVGIQTAIVDYKEENETGHVNILINTGLSPVQAGLITGNDQKYLIRKNSTGFDEVWIPVETTSLTNFETAWDIGSVKFFNEAINSYGIAKGTVEIIDVY
;
A
#
# COMPACT_ATOMS: atom_id res chain seq x y z
N MET A 1 29.55 5.28 9.69
CA MET A 1 29.86 4.05 8.95
C MET A 1 28.95 3.96 7.77
N ASN A 2 29.51 3.66 6.59
CA ASN A 2 28.68 3.40 5.42
C ASN A 2 27.97 2.06 5.58
N SER A 3 26.75 2.07 6.10
CA SER A 3 25.88 0.89 6.17
C SER A 3 25.68 0.23 4.80
N LEU A 4 25.82 1.01 3.71
CA LEU A 4 25.74 0.54 2.33
C LEU A 4 26.90 -0.40 1.92
N GLU A 5 28.06 -0.31 2.56
CA GLU A 5 29.21 -1.17 2.24
C GLU A 5 29.18 -2.51 2.97
N SER A 6 28.64 -2.53 4.17
CA SER A 6 28.58 -3.72 5.01
C SER A 6 27.27 -4.49 4.95
N ASN A 7 26.17 -3.83 4.49
CA ASN A 7 24.87 -4.47 4.43
C ASN A 7 24.12 -4.12 3.12
N PRO A 8 24.04 -5.04 2.16
CA PRO A 8 23.37 -4.79 0.88
C PRO A 8 21.88 -4.42 1.00
N SER A 9 21.18 -4.83 2.06
CA SER A 9 19.77 -4.47 2.25
C SER A 9 19.54 -2.98 2.50
N ALA A 10 20.61 -2.23 2.84
CA ALA A 10 20.54 -0.79 3.07
C ALA A 10 20.23 0.01 1.79
N TYR A 11 20.43 -0.55 0.58
CA TYR A 11 19.99 0.08 -0.66
C TYR A 11 18.48 0.34 -0.70
N SER A 12 17.67 -0.46 -0.01
CA SER A 12 16.22 -0.26 0.09
C SER A 12 15.81 1.07 0.77
N MET A 13 16.74 1.71 1.51
CA MET A 13 16.50 2.99 2.18
C MET A 13 16.68 4.20 1.27
N ILE A 14 17.16 4.02 0.04
CA ILE A 14 17.27 5.07 -0.97
C ILE A 14 15.87 5.49 -1.40
N LYS A 15 15.59 6.80 -1.39
CA LYS A 15 14.25 7.30 -1.73
C LYS A 15 13.94 7.18 -3.22
N ASP A 16 14.86 7.63 -4.08
CA ASP A 16 14.72 7.59 -5.53
C ASP A 16 16.10 7.43 -6.19
N TRP A 17 16.75 8.50 -6.67
CA TRP A 17 18.11 8.48 -7.17
C TRP A 17 19.11 8.88 -6.09
N GLY A 18 20.22 8.18 -6.03
CA GLY A 18 21.38 8.52 -5.20
C GLY A 18 22.66 8.48 -6.01
N LEU A 19 23.45 9.53 -5.94
CA LEU A 19 24.83 9.57 -6.42
C LEU A 19 25.74 9.80 -5.22
N THR A 20 26.74 8.96 -5.02
CA THR A 20 27.71 9.14 -3.93
C THR A 20 29.13 9.10 -4.50
N VAL A 21 29.92 10.09 -4.14
CA VAL A 21 31.36 10.14 -4.39
C VAL A 21 32.06 10.05 -3.04
N LEU A 22 33.00 9.14 -2.92
CA LEU A 22 33.73 8.88 -1.69
C LEU A 22 35.24 8.99 -1.98
N TYR A 23 35.93 9.71 -1.10
CA TYR A 23 37.37 9.76 -1.03
C TYR A 23 37.82 9.29 0.35
N GLY A 24 38.76 8.36 0.40
CA GLY A 24 39.37 7.88 1.62
C GLY A 24 40.88 7.88 1.50
N SER A 25 41.56 8.23 2.56
CA SER A 25 43.03 8.18 2.67
C SER A 25 43.40 7.46 3.98
N GLU A 26 44.37 6.58 3.88
CA GLU A 26 45.00 5.93 5.05
C GLU A 26 46.36 6.54 5.29
N PHE A 27 46.66 6.82 6.53
CA PHE A 27 47.91 7.49 6.95
C PHE A 27 48.85 6.45 7.59
N SER A 28 49.86 5.99 6.82
CA SER A 28 50.96 5.18 7.29
C SER A 28 52.23 5.54 6.55
N ALA A 29 53.39 5.34 7.21
CA ALA A 29 54.69 5.57 6.58
C ALA A 29 55.00 4.60 5.43
N ASP A 30 54.47 3.37 5.51
CA ASP A 30 54.89 2.26 4.65
C ASP A 30 53.80 1.81 3.66
N ILE A 31 52.63 2.42 3.68
CA ILE A 31 51.50 1.98 2.84
C ILE A 31 50.81 3.18 2.22
N LYS A 32 50.64 3.11 0.91
CA LYS A 32 49.83 4.05 0.14
C LYS A 32 48.47 3.43 -0.13
N SER A 33 47.44 3.96 0.47
CA SER A 33 46.07 3.57 0.16
C SER A 33 45.21 4.80 -0.06
N ASN A 34 44.62 4.84 -1.24
CA ASN A 34 43.62 5.85 -1.57
C ASN A 34 42.36 5.11 -2.04
N LEU A 35 41.22 5.56 -1.55
CA LEU A 35 39.93 5.05 -1.97
C LEU A 35 39.17 6.15 -2.72
N TYR A 36 38.95 5.90 -4.01
CA TYR A 36 38.04 6.70 -4.82
C TYR A 36 36.89 5.82 -5.23
N SER A 37 35.67 6.17 -4.88
CA SER A 37 34.49 5.40 -5.22
C SER A 37 33.39 6.33 -5.70
N ILE A 38 32.75 5.94 -6.80
CA ILE A 38 31.56 6.59 -7.33
C ILE A 38 30.46 5.53 -7.35
N SER A 39 29.33 5.80 -6.77
CA SER A 39 28.17 4.92 -6.82
C SER A 39 26.93 5.66 -7.26
N ILE A 40 26.13 5.01 -8.10
CA ILE A 40 24.83 5.48 -8.51
C ILE A 40 23.80 4.43 -8.10
N SER A 41 22.68 4.90 -7.60
CA SER A 41 21.61 4.04 -7.09
C SER A 41 20.26 4.55 -7.58
N LYS A 42 19.34 3.64 -7.85
CA LYS A 42 17.95 3.97 -8.23
C LYS A 42 16.99 3.03 -7.52
N ARG A 43 15.92 3.60 -6.98
CA ARG A 43 14.77 2.84 -6.50
C ARG A 43 13.64 2.88 -7.51
N ILE A 44 13.02 1.72 -7.74
CA ILE A 44 11.85 1.55 -8.61
C ILE A 44 10.85 0.70 -7.81
N ALA A 45 9.79 1.32 -7.33
CA ALA A 45 8.83 0.70 -6.40
C ALA A 45 9.54 0.11 -5.16
N GLY A 46 9.34 -1.18 -4.85
CA GLY A 46 10.02 -1.88 -3.75
C GLY A 46 11.47 -2.29 -4.02
N HIS A 47 11.97 -2.15 -5.27
CA HIS A 47 13.28 -2.60 -5.72
C HIS A 47 14.29 -1.46 -5.73
N ALA A 48 15.50 -1.68 -5.24
CA ALA A 48 16.59 -0.71 -5.35
C ALA A 48 17.84 -1.37 -5.95
N PHE A 49 18.45 -0.67 -6.90
CA PHE A 49 19.64 -1.09 -7.62
C PHE A 49 20.77 -0.11 -7.34
N SER A 50 21.99 -0.61 -7.26
CA SER A 50 23.18 0.22 -7.10
C SER A 50 24.31 -0.31 -7.97
N LEU A 51 25.00 0.61 -8.63
CA LEU A 51 26.23 0.34 -9.33
C LEU A 51 27.35 1.14 -8.67
N ARG A 52 28.48 0.51 -8.44
CA ARG A 52 29.65 1.09 -7.84
C ARG A 52 30.85 0.89 -8.74
N TYR A 53 31.61 1.98 -8.92
CA TYR A 53 32.86 1.97 -9.62
C TYR A 53 33.95 2.54 -8.72
N THR A 54 35.07 1.83 -8.56
CA THR A 54 36.15 2.17 -7.63
C THR A 54 37.49 2.31 -8.37
N PRO A 55 37.66 3.37 -9.19
CA PRO A 55 38.83 3.50 -10.07
C PRO A 55 40.15 3.66 -9.33
N GLY A 56 40.11 4.12 -8.09
CA GLY A 56 41.29 4.44 -7.30
C GLY A 56 41.46 3.62 -6.02
N TYR A 57 40.61 2.59 -5.77
CA TYR A 57 40.80 1.77 -4.59
C TYR A 57 41.90 0.75 -4.81
N GLN A 58 43.08 1.06 -4.29
CA GLN A 58 44.24 0.19 -4.35
C GLN A 58 44.94 0.21 -2.98
N LYS A 59 45.18 -0.98 -2.44
CA LYS A 59 46.08 -1.18 -1.31
C LYS A 59 47.35 -1.82 -1.80
N GLU A 60 48.47 -1.26 -1.38
CA GLU A 60 49.79 -1.71 -1.77
C GLU A 60 50.61 -1.91 -0.51
N PHE A 61 51.19 -3.09 -0.35
CA PHE A 61 52.01 -3.49 0.76
C PHE A 61 53.42 -3.81 0.23
N LEU A 62 54.42 -3.16 0.79
CA LEU A 62 55.81 -3.36 0.48
C LEU A 62 56.46 -4.12 1.62
N PHE A 63 57.15 -5.21 1.36
CA PHE A 63 57.84 -6.01 2.33
C PHE A 63 59.30 -6.08 1.95
N GLU A 64 60.20 -5.58 2.81
CA GLU A 64 61.63 -5.80 2.66
C GLU A 64 61.94 -7.23 3.09
N ASN A 65 62.54 -8.01 2.18
CA ASN A 65 63.09 -9.29 2.55
C ASN A 65 64.34 -9.08 3.44
N SER A 66 64.45 -9.86 4.52
CA SER A 66 65.62 -9.83 5.42
C SER A 66 66.93 -10.31 4.75
N GLN A 67 66.85 -10.67 3.44
CA GLN A 67 68.00 -11.00 2.64
C GLN A 67 68.42 -9.81 1.79
N SER A 68 69.53 -9.25 2.09
CA SER A 68 70.21 -8.23 1.27
C SER A 68 71.26 -8.94 0.41
N PHE A 69 71.33 -8.57 -0.84
CA PHE A 69 72.35 -9.02 -1.75
C PHE A 69 73.43 -7.92 -1.89
N SER A 70 74.68 -8.31 -1.69
CA SER A 70 75.84 -7.46 -1.92
C SER A 70 76.57 -7.94 -3.15
N GLN A 71 76.53 -7.14 -4.22
CA GLN A 71 77.39 -7.33 -5.35
C GLN A 71 78.75 -6.72 -5.08
N ALA A 72 79.81 -7.24 -5.67
CA ALA A 72 81.19 -6.85 -5.37
C ALA A 72 81.54 -5.36 -5.58
N ASP A 73 80.61 -4.55 -6.12
CA ASP A 73 80.70 -3.12 -6.37
C ASP A 73 79.72 -2.27 -5.49
N SER A 74 79.58 -2.62 -4.25
CA SER A 74 79.09 -1.74 -3.17
C SER A 74 77.64 -1.21 -3.17
N SER A 75 76.73 -1.73 -3.92
CA SER A 75 75.29 -1.44 -3.72
C SER A 75 74.55 -2.64 -3.11
N ILE A 76 74.06 -2.47 -1.90
CA ILE A 76 73.13 -3.44 -1.28
C ILE A 76 71.74 -3.11 -1.81
N GLU A 77 71.20 -3.95 -2.69
CA GLU A 77 69.80 -3.85 -3.12
C GLU A 77 68.91 -4.76 -2.28
N PRO A 78 67.94 -4.23 -1.54
CA PRO A 78 67.00 -5.04 -0.80
C PRO A 78 66.07 -5.78 -1.81
N LEU A 79 65.85 -7.06 -1.55
CA LEU A 79 64.83 -7.86 -2.27
C LEU A 79 63.48 -7.46 -1.73
N ASN A 80 62.56 -7.08 -2.62
CA ASN A 80 61.27 -6.57 -2.23
C ASN A 80 60.16 -7.52 -2.67
N SER A 81 59.13 -7.66 -1.85
CA SER A 81 57.88 -8.30 -2.24
C SER A 81 56.76 -7.27 -2.14
N ARG A 82 55.95 -7.18 -3.15
CA ARG A 82 54.86 -6.23 -3.27
C ARG A 82 53.57 -6.98 -3.51
N PHE A 83 52.59 -6.72 -2.67
CA PHE A 83 51.23 -7.19 -2.83
C PHE A 83 50.32 -5.97 -3.08
N SER A 84 49.50 -6.06 -4.11
CA SER A 84 48.46 -5.07 -4.39
C SER A 84 47.10 -5.73 -4.57
N TYR A 85 46.12 -5.06 -4.06
CA TYR A 85 44.73 -5.49 -4.16
C TYR A 85 43.85 -4.32 -4.54
N LYS A 86 42.93 -4.55 -5.50
CA LYS A 86 42.09 -3.51 -6.07
C LYS A 86 40.67 -3.99 -6.26
N GLU A 87 39.70 -3.27 -5.70
CA GLU A 87 38.29 -3.39 -6.09
C GLU A 87 38.06 -2.57 -7.38
N ILE A 88 37.34 -3.12 -8.35
CA ILE A 88 37.08 -2.46 -9.63
C ILE A 88 35.66 -1.95 -9.71
N PHE A 89 34.68 -2.81 -9.52
CA PHE A 89 33.27 -2.46 -9.53
C PHE A 89 32.44 -3.35 -8.63
N GLY A 90 31.24 -2.88 -8.31
CA GLY A 90 30.23 -3.63 -7.54
C GLY A 90 28.83 -3.35 -8.04
N PHE A 91 27.98 -4.36 -7.92
CA PHE A 91 26.54 -4.28 -8.14
C PHE A 91 25.82 -4.60 -6.84
N GLY A 92 24.81 -3.83 -6.51
CA GLY A 92 23.93 -4.05 -5.36
C GLY A 92 22.47 -4.08 -5.78
N TYR A 93 21.72 -4.96 -5.16
CA TYR A 93 20.27 -5.04 -5.29
C TYR A 93 19.64 -5.22 -3.92
N SER A 94 18.52 -4.57 -3.68
CA SER A 94 17.70 -4.83 -2.49
C SER A 94 16.21 -4.73 -2.80
N TYR A 95 15.42 -5.43 -1.99
CA TYR A 95 13.98 -5.47 -2.09
C TYR A 95 13.33 -5.23 -0.73
N LYS A 96 12.36 -4.34 -0.69
CA LYS A 96 11.55 -4.06 0.48
C LYS A 96 10.39 -5.05 0.53
N ILE A 97 10.53 -6.11 1.33
CA ILE A 97 9.54 -7.20 1.45
C ILE A 97 8.28 -6.68 2.16
N SER A 98 8.47 -5.83 3.16
CA SER A 98 7.40 -5.16 3.91
C SER A 98 7.93 -3.85 4.50
N GLU A 99 7.06 -3.05 5.16
CA GLU A 99 7.50 -1.85 5.89
C GLU A 99 8.55 -2.15 6.96
N LYS A 100 8.59 -3.38 7.48
CA LYS A 100 9.50 -3.81 8.56
C LYS A 100 10.70 -4.58 8.07
N ILE A 101 10.66 -5.18 6.88
CA ILE A 101 11.70 -6.12 6.42
C ILE A 101 12.20 -5.72 5.04
N SER A 102 13.50 -5.64 4.90
CA SER A 102 14.16 -5.58 3.59
C SER A 102 15.30 -6.58 3.50
N SER A 103 15.54 -7.10 2.31
CA SER A 103 16.67 -7.97 2.00
C SER A 103 17.47 -7.40 0.84
N GLY A 104 18.73 -7.80 0.74
CA GLY A 104 19.58 -7.34 -0.34
C GLY A 104 20.75 -8.27 -0.58
N PHE A 105 21.33 -8.11 -1.77
CA PHE A 105 22.50 -8.83 -2.14
C PHE A 105 23.48 -7.88 -2.86
N ALA A 106 24.79 -8.12 -2.73
CA ALA A 106 25.82 -7.38 -3.44
C ALA A 106 26.80 -8.35 -4.09
N LEU A 107 27.25 -7.98 -5.30
CA LEU A 107 28.29 -8.67 -6.03
C LEU A 107 29.41 -7.68 -6.34
N ARG A 108 30.65 -8.02 -6.00
CA ARG A 108 31.81 -7.14 -6.13
C ARG A 108 32.94 -7.88 -6.86
N TYR A 109 33.66 -7.17 -7.71
CA TYR A 109 34.77 -7.69 -8.49
C TYR A 109 36.09 -7.07 -8.07
N PHE A 110 37.08 -7.93 -7.78
CA PHE A 110 38.40 -7.56 -7.29
C PHE A 110 39.48 -8.16 -8.15
N THR A 111 40.65 -7.48 -8.17
CA THR A 111 41.89 -8.01 -8.67
C THR A 111 42.95 -7.92 -7.58
N GLN A 112 43.78 -8.93 -7.49
CA GLN A 112 44.98 -8.94 -6.66
C GLN A 112 46.20 -9.29 -7.49
N GLU A 113 47.35 -8.71 -7.13
CA GLU A 113 48.62 -8.90 -7.82
C GLU A 113 49.73 -9.03 -6.78
N PHE A 114 50.52 -10.05 -6.90
CA PHE A 114 51.66 -10.34 -6.05
C PHE A 114 52.93 -10.30 -6.88
N ASN A 115 53.85 -9.39 -6.57
CA ASN A 115 55.16 -9.25 -7.19
C ASN A 115 56.22 -9.63 -6.17
N ARG A 116 57.10 -10.52 -6.54
CA ARG A 116 58.20 -11.03 -5.71
C ARG A 116 59.51 -11.00 -6.42
N ASP A 117 60.53 -10.43 -5.82
CA ASP A 117 61.90 -10.56 -6.22
C ASP A 117 62.48 -11.86 -5.65
N ALA A 118 63.01 -12.71 -6.51
CA ALA A 118 63.67 -13.95 -6.15
C ALA A 118 65.11 -13.94 -6.58
N LEU A 119 65.98 -14.34 -5.68
CA LEU A 119 67.40 -14.48 -5.95
C LEU A 119 67.63 -15.84 -6.58
N ASN A 120 68.08 -15.88 -7.83
CA ASN A 120 68.47 -17.10 -8.51
C ASN A 120 70.01 -17.24 -8.58
N LEU A 121 70.49 -18.42 -8.20
CA LEU A 121 71.89 -18.80 -8.31
C LEU A 121 72.09 -19.53 -9.64
N ASN A 122 72.83 -18.91 -10.53
CA ASN A 122 73.21 -19.50 -11.82
C ASN A 122 74.65 -19.99 -11.77
N PHE A 123 74.89 -21.22 -12.14
CA PHE A 123 76.21 -21.84 -12.20
C PHE A 123 76.59 -22.11 -13.66
N PRO A 124 77.03 -21.11 -14.40
CA PRO A 124 77.40 -21.32 -15.82
C PRO A 124 78.63 -22.20 -16.00
N ASN A 125 79.51 -22.28 -14.98
CA ASN A 125 80.67 -23.19 -14.97
C ASN A 125 80.96 -23.59 -13.51
N ASP A 126 81.72 -24.69 -13.29
CA ASP A 126 82.04 -25.20 -11.94
C ASP A 126 82.82 -24.23 -11.01
N THR A 127 83.27 -23.08 -11.57
CA THR A 127 84.07 -22.11 -10.81
C THR A 127 83.51 -20.70 -10.70
N THR A 128 82.35 -20.41 -11.36
CA THR A 128 81.74 -19.07 -11.32
C THR A 128 80.28 -19.15 -10.94
N ILE A 129 79.92 -18.41 -9.88
CA ILE A 129 78.56 -18.29 -9.38
C ILE A 129 78.07 -16.90 -9.85
N PHE A 130 76.94 -16.87 -10.57
CA PHE A 130 76.24 -15.63 -10.89
C PHE A 130 74.94 -15.56 -10.16
N PHE A 131 74.66 -14.41 -9.58
CA PHE A 131 73.36 -14.12 -8.94
C PHE A 131 72.54 -13.26 -9.91
N SER A 132 71.31 -13.66 -10.14
CA SER A 132 70.30 -12.83 -10.84
C SER A 132 69.11 -12.63 -9.91
N VAL A 133 68.51 -11.44 -9.99
CA VAL A 133 67.28 -11.16 -9.35
C VAL A 133 66.19 -11.26 -10.42
N ASP A 134 65.31 -12.24 -10.29
CA ASP A 134 64.16 -12.40 -11.17
C ASP A 134 62.90 -11.89 -10.47
N ASN A 135 62.09 -11.15 -11.23
CA ASN A 135 60.81 -10.65 -10.72
C ASN A 135 59.67 -11.56 -11.19
N TYR A 136 58.93 -12.10 -10.28
CA TYR A 136 57.76 -12.94 -10.55
C TYR A 136 56.50 -12.17 -10.23
N THR A 137 55.54 -12.07 -11.18
CA THR A 137 54.24 -11.45 -11.02
C THR A 137 53.14 -12.47 -11.17
N GLU A 138 52.31 -12.60 -10.17
CA GLU A 138 51.13 -13.45 -10.17
C GLU A 138 49.89 -12.60 -10.01
N LYS A 139 48.81 -12.94 -10.71
CA LYS A 139 47.55 -12.20 -10.71
C LYS A 139 46.35 -13.12 -10.56
N GLU A 140 45.44 -12.74 -9.71
CA GLU A 140 44.14 -13.38 -9.50
C GLU A 140 43.02 -12.38 -9.57
N ASN A 141 41.92 -12.76 -10.20
CA ASN A 141 40.66 -12.03 -10.17
C ASN A 141 39.64 -12.82 -9.36
N TYR A 142 38.76 -12.14 -8.62
CA TYR A 142 37.74 -12.85 -7.90
C TYR A 142 36.45 -12.02 -7.77
N TRP A 143 35.33 -12.74 -7.71
CA TRP A 143 34.03 -12.23 -7.40
C TRP A 143 33.69 -12.54 -5.95
N ARG A 144 33.07 -11.58 -5.28
CA ARG A 144 32.56 -11.69 -3.94
C ARG A 144 31.08 -11.40 -3.91
N GLY A 145 30.28 -12.32 -3.31
CA GLY A 145 28.85 -12.15 -3.08
C GLY A 145 28.53 -12.04 -1.61
N ASP A 146 27.73 -11.04 -1.23
CA ASP A 146 27.30 -10.76 0.13
C ASP A 146 25.79 -10.66 0.20
N LEU A 147 25.19 -11.07 1.34
CA LEU A 147 23.74 -10.96 1.60
C LEU A 147 23.50 -10.04 2.79
N GLY A 148 22.32 -9.45 2.86
CA GLY A 148 21.92 -8.62 3.98
C GLY A 148 20.41 -8.61 4.21
N ILE A 149 20.02 -8.46 5.46
CA ILE A 149 18.64 -8.33 5.92
C ILE A 149 18.57 -7.20 6.93
N ASN A 150 17.56 -6.36 6.79
CA ASN A 150 17.19 -5.34 7.76
C ASN A 150 15.84 -5.67 8.35
N TYR A 151 15.69 -5.49 9.65
CA TYR A 151 14.45 -5.71 10.38
C TYR A 151 14.17 -4.56 11.35
N PHE A 152 13.07 -3.85 11.14
CA PHE A 152 12.55 -2.83 12.04
C PHE A 152 11.58 -3.48 13.03
N ILE A 153 12.04 -3.76 14.26
CA ILE A 153 11.17 -4.29 15.32
C ILE A 153 10.12 -3.24 15.69
N SER A 154 10.55 -1.98 15.80
CA SER A 154 9.72 -0.82 16.07
C SER A 154 10.35 0.42 15.44
N GLN A 155 9.70 1.58 15.54
CA GLN A 155 10.30 2.86 15.12
C GLN A 155 11.59 3.20 15.87
N LYS A 156 11.82 2.59 17.05
CA LYS A 156 12.98 2.85 17.91
C LYS A 156 14.06 1.77 17.85
N VAL A 157 13.76 0.58 17.35
CA VAL A 157 14.70 -0.55 17.36
C VAL A 157 14.82 -1.13 15.95
N PHE A 158 16.06 -1.14 15.49
CA PHE A 158 16.45 -1.64 14.18
C PHE A 158 17.55 -2.67 14.31
N ILE A 159 17.41 -3.81 13.64
CA ILE A 159 18.40 -4.89 13.59
C ILE A 159 18.81 -5.08 12.13
N ASN A 160 20.10 -5.24 11.91
CA ASN A 160 20.63 -5.66 10.63
C ASN A 160 21.49 -6.93 10.78
N LEU A 161 21.39 -7.80 9.80
CA LEU A 161 22.22 -8.98 9.64
C LEU A 161 22.81 -8.96 8.24
N SER A 162 24.10 -9.14 8.13
CA SER A 162 24.76 -9.21 6.83
C SER A 162 25.91 -10.21 6.82
N SER A 163 26.30 -10.62 5.64
CA SER A 163 27.45 -11.49 5.43
C SER A 163 28.56 -10.76 4.69
N ILE A 164 29.78 -11.23 4.90
CA ILE A 164 30.97 -10.84 4.13
C ILE A 164 31.60 -12.11 3.58
N ASN A 165 31.97 -12.11 2.30
CA ASN A 165 32.58 -13.26 1.60
C ASN A 165 31.69 -14.53 1.61
N LEU A 166 30.37 -14.40 1.62
CA LEU A 166 29.47 -15.56 1.65
C LEU A 166 29.69 -16.47 0.44
N LEU A 167 29.82 -15.86 -0.74
CA LEU A 167 30.14 -16.51 -1.99
C LEU A 167 31.40 -15.87 -2.57
N THR A 168 32.41 -16.68 -2.90
CA THR A 168 33.63 -16.23 -3.57
C THR A 168 33.95 -17.17 -4.71
N VAL A 169 34.19 -16.60 -5.88
CA VAL A 169 34.64 -17.31 -7.11
C VAL A 169 35.90 -16.64 -7.59
N SER A 170 36.98 -17.35 -7.72
CA SER A 170 38.26 -16.83 -8.22
C SER A 170 38.66 -17.44 -9.56
N GLU A 171 39.30 -16.62 -10.36
CA GLU A 171 39.86 -16.96 -11.66
C GLU A 171 41.32 -16.45 -11.73
N GLY A 172 42.26 -17.33 -11.93
CA GLY A 172 43.69 -17.00 -12.02
C GLY A 172 44.56 -18.13 -11.48
N ASN A 173 45.84 -18.06 -11.78
CA ASN A 173 46.83 -19.04 -11.33
C ASN A 173 47.83 -18.34 -10.37
N ILE A 174 47.58 -18.45 -9.08
CA ILE A 174 48.64 -18.25 -8.11
C ILE A 174 49.29 -19.62 -7.87
N SER A 175 50.60 -19.68 -7.98
CA SER A 175 51.32 -20.93 -7.82
C SER A 175 51.13 -21.53 -6.43
N PRO A 176 51.17 -22.87 -6.24
CA PRO A 176 50.98 -23.48 -4.92
C PRO A 176 51.96 -22.98 -3.88
N GLU A 177 53.13 -22.50 -4.27
CA GLU A 177 54.15 -21.94 -3.36
C GLU A 177 53.72 -20.59 -2.77
N ASN A 178 52.78 -19.90 -3.44
CA ASN A 178 52.26 -18.60 -3.01
C ASN A 178 50.80 -18.67 -2.57
N GLU A 179 50.23 -19.83 -2.33
CA GLU A 179 48.84 -20.00 -1.87
C GLU A 179 48.52 -19.19 -0.59
N ASP A 180 49.51 -19.01 0.29
CA ASP A 180 49.38 -18.23 1.50
C ASP A 180 49.12 -16.74 1.26
N PHE A 181 49.35 -16.23 0.03
CA PHE A 181 49.09 -14.85 -0.38
C PHE A 181 47.72 -14.67 -1.03
N LYS A 182 46.97 -15.73 -1.23
CA LYS A 182 45.57 -15.59 -1.64
C LYS A 182 44.82 -14.83 -0.55
N LEU A 183 44.03 -13.86 -0.97
CA LEU A 183 43.08 -13.20 -0.09
C LEU A 183 42.31 -14.26 0.69
N ASN A 184 42.43 -14.24 2.00
CA ASN A 184 41.69 -15.17 2.86
C ASN A 184 40.19 -14.88 2.68
N LYS A 185 39.49 -15.83 2.10
CA LYS A 185 38.07 -15.77 1.79
C LYS A 185 37.23 -16.17 3.02
N GLU A 186 37.65 -15.72 4.20
CA GLU A 186 36.95 -16.01 5.43
C GLU A 186 35.51 -15.48 5.38
N LYS A 187 34.58 -16.38 5.59
CA LYS A 187 33.16 -16.04 5.66
C LYS A 187 32.86 -15.44 7.02
N ARG A 188 32.35 -14.23 7.04
CA ARG A 188 31.97 -13.53 8.27
C ARG A 188 30.50 -13.14 8.23
N ALA A 189 29.87 -13.12 9.40
CA ALA A 189 28.56 -12.56 9.61
C ALA A 189 28.66 -11.33 10.52
N LEU A 190 27.86 -10.34 10.23
CA LEU A 190 27.76 -9.09 10.97
C LEU A 190 26.35 -8.94 11.52
N LEU A 191 26.26 -8.68 12.83
CA LEU A 191 25.01 -8.34 13.51
C LEU A 191 25.09 -6.91 14.00
N GLY A 192 24.21 -6.05 13.51
CA GLY A 192 24.08 -4.67 13.95
C GLY A 192 22.75 -4.43 14.66
N ILE A 193 22.80 -3.69 15.75
CA ILE A 193 21.63 -3.25 16.51
C ILE A 193 21.71 -1.74 16.67
N SER A 194 20.62 -1.04 16.35
CA SER A 194 20.46 0.38 16.59
C SER A 194 19.23 0.61 17.45
N TYR A 195 19.37 1.41 18.50
CA TYR A 195 18.30 1.80 19.40
C TYR A 195 18.21 3.31 19.52
N ALA A 196 17.06 3.88 19.21
CA ALA A 196 16.75 5.30 19.28
C ALA A 196 15.91 5.60 20.54
N PRO A 197 16.53 5.83 21.73
CA PRO A 197 15.78 6.21 22.93
C PRO A 197 15.05 7.54 22.77
N LEU A 198 15.63 8.46 22.01
CA LEU A 198 15.09 9.77 21.65
C LEU A 198 15.15 9.94 20.13
N ASP A 199 14.27 10.76 19.56
CA ASP A 199 14.16 10.97 18.11
C ASP A 199 15.45 11.49 17.44
N LEU A 200 16.29 12.17 18.21
CA LEU A 200 17.54 12.76 17.72
C LEU A 200 18.80 12.07 18.25
N PHE A 201 18.68 10.95 18.94
CA PHE A 201 19.80 10.24 19.55
C PHE A 201 19.68 8.73 19.37
N ASN A 202 20.75 8.08 18.90
CA ASN A 202 20.81 6.65 18.65
C ASN A 202 22.04 6.04 19.34
N LEU A 203 21.85 4.84 19.89
CA LEU A 203 22.89 3.94 20.33
C LEU A 203 23.06 2.84 19.28
N ASN A 204 24.31 2.55 18.90
CA ASN A 204 24.62 1.61 17.84
C ASN A 204 25.62 0.57 18.36
N PHE A 205 25.37 -0.69 18.04
CA PHE A 205 26.25 -1.80 18.33
C PHE A 205 26.40 -2.66 17.06
N LEU A 206 27.62 -3.06 16.75
CA LEU A 206 27.96 -3.97 15.65
C LEU A 206 28.89 -5.05 16.17
N TYR A 207 28.58 -6.30 15.86
CA TYR A 207 29.39 -7.46 16.17
C TYR A 207 29.70 -8.24 14.88
N GLU A 208 30.94 -8.70 14.76
CA GLU A 208 31.41 -9.59 13.69
C GLU A 208 31.85 -10.93 14.27
N THR A 209 31.67 -12.01 13.51
CA THR A 209 32.00 -13.39 13.95
C THR A 209 33.49 -13.65 14.18
N ASN A 210 34.37 -12.74 13.79
CA ASN A 210 35.80 -12.75 14.08
C ASN A 210 36.14 -12.10 15.43
N ASN A 211 35.19 -12.03 16.37
CA ASN A 211 35.30 -11.41 17.68
C ASN A 211 35.57 -9.90 17.69
N SER A 212 35.36 -9.22 16.55
CA SER A 212 35.40 -7.77 16.50
C SER A 212 34.05 -7.17 16.84
N PHE A 213 34.02 -6.08 17.59
CA PHE A 213 32.78 -5.36 17.84
C PHE A 213 33.02 -3.84 17.86
N GLN A 214 31.93 -3.13 17.62
CA GLN A 214 31.92 -1.66 17.67
C GLN A 214 30.68 -1.22 18.45
N ALA A 215 30.87 -0.30 19.40
CA ALA A 215 29.80 0.30 20.16
C ALA A 215 29.93 1.83 20.13
N GLY A 216 28.81 2.52 19.92
CA GLY A 216 28.86 3.97 19.81
C GLY A 216 27.48 4.62 19.85
N PHE A 217 27.51 5.92 19.66
CA PHE A 217 26.32 6.75 19.61
C PHE A 217 26.33 7.66 18.40
N SER A 218 25.16 8.11 17.99
CA SER A 218 24.99 9.20 17.05
C SER A 218 23.86 10.13 17.50
N GLY A 219 24.04 11.41 17.29
CA GLY A 219 23.04 12.43 17.55
C GLY A 219 22.81 13.29 16.32
N SER A 220 21.66 13.94 16.25
CA SER A 220 21.38 14.87 15.17
C SER A 220 20.57 16.05 15.67
N PHE A 221 20.72 17.22 15.02
CA PHE A 221 19.89 18.38 15.25
C PHE A 221 19.66 19.14 13.95
N ASN A 222 18.51 19.78 13.85
CA ASN A 222 18.15 20.59 12.70
C ASN A 222 18.77 21.98 12.87
N ILE A 223 19.61 22.39 11.89
CA ILE A 223 20.18 23.74 11.83
C ILE A 223 19.18 24.72 11.20
N SER A 224 18.37 24.19 10.27
CA SER A 224 17.32 24.94 9.58
C SER A 224 16.18 23.98 9.19
N THR A 225 15.10 24.50 8.62
CA THR A 225 13.98 23.68 8.10
C THR A 225 14.41 22.62 7.08
N LYS A 226 15.52 22.85 6.37
CA LYS A 226 16.04 21.94 5.34
C LYS A 226 17.43 21.37 5.65
N GLY A 227 18.09 21.83 6.70
CA GLY A 227 19.47 21.45 7.04
C GLY A 227 19.55 20.67 8.34
N LYS A 228 20.13 19.47 8.32
CA LYS A 228 20.35 18.60 9.47
C LYS A 228 21.83 18.30 9.66
N LEU A 229 22.34 18.48 10.87
CA LEU A 229 23.67 18.06 11.27
C LEU A 229 23.56 16.76 12.08
N THR A 230 24.34 15.76 11.70
CA THR A 230 24.47 14.50 12.43
C THR A 230 25.92 14.34 12.89
N TYR A 231 26.13 13.93 14.11
CA TYR A 231 27.43 13.65 14.68
C TYR A 231 27.41 12.33 15.43
N GLY A 232 28.57 11.72 15.57
CA GLY A 232 28.66 10.47 16.32
C GLY A 232 30.10 10.03 16.54
N ALA A 233 30.25 9.11 17.46
CA ALA A 233 31.50 8.42 17.68
C ALA A 233 31.23 7.00 18.14
N SER A 234 32.14 6.08 17.80
CA SER A 234 32.10 4.70 18.28
C SER A 234 33.50 4.22 18.65
N LEU A 235 33.58 3.41 19.67
CA LEU A 235 34.77 2.65 20.03
C LEU A 235 34.68 1.27 19.37
N PHE A 236 35.81 0.77 18.91
CA PHE A 236 35.87 -0.57 18.34
C PHE A 236 36.91 -1.42 19.05
N HIS A 237 36.59 -2.71 19.18
CA HIS A 237 37.47 -3.75 19.63
C HIS A 237 37.92 -4.57 18.43
N ASP A 238 39.19 -4.95 18.47
CA ASP A 238 39.80 -5.84 17.50
C ASP A 238 40.56 -6.93 18.31
N ASP A 239 40.28 -8.21 18.02
CA ASP A 239 40.84 -9.35 18.76
C ASP A 239 42.38 -9.40 18.73
N PHE A 240 43.00 -8.67 17.84
CA PHE A 240 44.45 -8.66 17.65
C PHE A 240 45.17 -7.53 18.42
N GLN A 241 44.46 -6.67 19.15
CA GLN A 241 45.06 -5.49 19.77
C GLN A 241 44.80 -5.36 21.28
N SER A 242 45.86 -4.92 22.00
CA SER A 242 45.80 -4.43 23.38
C SER A 242 46.10 -2.91 23.34
N PRO A 243 45.28 -2.07 23.93
CA PRO A 243 44.23 -2.29 24.94
C PRO A 243 42.90 -2.79 24.39
N PHE A 244 41.96 -3.15 25.28
CA PHE A 244 40.63 -3.70 24.94
C PHE A 244 39.87 -2.93 23.85
N PHE A 245 39.94 -1.60 23.81
CA PHE A 245 39.49 -0.82 22.66
C PHE A 245 40.69 -0.47 21.79
N ALA A 246 40.63 -0.88 20.53
CA ALA A 246 41.68 -0.64 19.55
C ALA A 246 41.71 0.83 19.07
N GLY A 247 40.55 1.48 19.04
CA GLY A 247 40.47 2.86 18.55
C GLY A 247 39.07 3.45 18.61
N ILE A 248 38.94 4.64 18.01
CA ILE A 248 37.70 5.41 17.91
C ILE A 248 37.39 5.77 16.47
N VAL A 249 36.09 5.80 16.12
CA VAL A 249 35.57 6.21 14.82
C VAL A 249 34.67 7.43 15.00
N PRO A 250 35.19 8.66 14.94
CA PRO A 250 34.38 9.89 14.93
C PRO A 250 33.80 10.13 13.55
N GLY A 251 32.64 10.79 13.51
CA GLY A 251 32.01 11.21 12.27
C GLY A 251 31.08 12.41 12.44
N ILE A 252 31.03 13.25 11.42
CA ILE A 252 30.12 14.38 11.30
C ILE A 252 29.55 14.42 9.90
N SER A 253 28.25 14.67 9.78
CA SER A 253 27.54 14.73 8.49
C SER A 253 26.59 15.92 8.48
N PHE A 254 26.65 16.69 7.42
CA PHE A 254 25.66 17.71 7.12
C PHE A 254 24.81 17.25 5.94
N SER A 255 23.50 17.28 6.08
CA SER A 255 22.56 16.86 5.05
C SER A 255 21.47 17.90 4.81
N THR A 256 21.10 18.04 3.55
CA THR A 256 19.92 18.78 3.09
C THR A 256 18.99 17.82 2.34
N GLY A 257 17.87 18.32 1.80
CA GLY A 257 17.00 17.50 0.94
C GLY A 257 17.69 16.98 -0.34
N LEU A 258 18.73 17.67 -0.83
CA LEU A 258 19.40 17.37 -2.09
C LEU A 258 20.80 16.74 -1.91
N PHE A 259 21.55 17.14 -0.92
CA PHE A 259 22.93 16.67 -0.74
C PHE A 259 23.28 16.40 0.72
N ASN A 260 24.29 15.58 0.88
CA ASN A 260 24.86 15.20 2.16
C ASN A 260 26.39 15.18 2.03
N VAL A 261 27.06 15.77 3.01
CA VAL A 261 28.52 15.77 3.12
C VAL A 261 28.88 15.12 4.44
N THR A 262 29.68 14.07 4.40
CA THR A 262 30.13 13.35 5.60
C THR A 262 31.63 13.35 5.68
N VAL A 263 32.16 13.65 6.86
CA VAL A 263 33.57 13.50 7.24
C VAL A 263 33.60 12.48 8.36
N SER A 264 34.36 11.42 8.18
CA SER A 264 34.59 10.43 9.23
C SER A 264 36.04 9.98 9.26
N GLY A 265 36.46 9.47 10.38
CA GLY A 265 37.82 8.99 10.53
C GLY A 265 37.89 7.72 11.37
N VAL A 266 39.03 7.06 11.33
CA VAL A 266 39.40 5.97 12.24
C VAL A 266 40.70 6.39 12.89
N LYS A 267 40.74 6.45 14.21
CA LYS A 267 41.94 6.72 15.00
C LYS A 267 42.22 5.54 15.89
N TYR A 268 43.36 4.91 15.68
CA TYR A 268 43.87 3.88 16.56
C TYR A 268 44.55 4.46 17.79
N PHE A 269 44.39 3.85 18.95
CA PHE A 269 45.00 4.26 20.22
C PHE A 269 46.46 3.84 20.32
N SER A 270 46.82 2.72 19.65
CA SER A 270 48.19 2.26 19.54
C SER A 270 48.48 1.86 18.09
N HIS A 271 49.62 2.28 17.59
CA HIS A 271 50.12 1.86 16.30
C HIS A 271 51.06 0.69 16.49
N ARG A 272 50.83 -0.44 15.86
CA ARG A 272 51.86 -1.47 15.71
C ARG A 272 52.87 -0.96 14.69
N SER A 273 54.16 -0.95 15.03
CA SER A 273 55.23 -0.75 14.09
C SER A 273 55.27 -1.91 13.10
N ASN A 274 55.30 -1.60 11.82
CA ASN A 274 55.32 -2.59 10.72
C ASN A 274 56.70 -3.23 10.53
N THR A 275 57.26 -3.80 11.58
CA THR A 275 58.49 -4.58 11.49
C THR A 275 58.23 -6.06 11.36
N GLY A 276 57.01 -6.42 10.90
CA GLY A 276 56.68 -7.83 10.63
C GLY A 276 57.51 -8.38 9.49
N SER A 277 58.19 -9.48 9.71
CA SER A 277 58.93 -10.18 8.67
C SER A 277 57.94 -10.74 7.63
N PHE A 278 58.43 -10.96 6.40
CA PHE A 278 57.66 -11.64 5.37
C PHE A 278 57.11 -13.01 5.82
N THR A 279 57.79 -13.67 6.73
CA THR A 279 57.37 -14.94 7.32
C THR A 279 56.13 -14.79 8.22
N GLU A 280 56.06 -13.72 9.01
CA GLU A 280 54.87 -13.41 9.82
C GLU A 280 53.67 -13.02 8.93
N PHE A 281 53.92 -12.30 7.84
CA PHE A 281 52.94 -12.02 6.84
C PHE A 281 52.35 -13.28 6.22
N LYS A 282 53.23 -14.21 5.80
CA LYS A 282 52.85 -15.51 5.23
C LYS A 282 51.95 -16.32 6.17
N ASN A 283 52.29 -16.36 7.47
CA ASN A 283 51.58 -17.18 8.46
C ASN A 283 50.25 -16.57 8.92
N SER A 284 50.04 -15.28 8.77
CA SER A 284 48.84 -14.57 9.26
C SER A 284 47.69 -14.53 8.27
N GLY A 285 47.95 -14.79 6.99
CA GLY A 285 46.99 -14.57 5.90
C GLY A 285 46.77 -13.07 5.56
N ILE A 286 46.58 -12.81 4.28
CA ILE A 286 46.49 -11.42 3.78
C ILE A 286 45.29 -10.67 4.32
N ASP A 287 44.13 -11.31 4.46
CA ASP A 287 42.93 -10.66 5.00
C ASP A 287 43.09 -10.22 6.47
N ASN A 288 43.76 -11.02 7.28
CA ASN A 288 44.06 -10.63 8.67
C ASN A 288 45.01 -9.44 8.72
N ILE A 289 45.98 -9.40 7.82
CA ILE A 289 46.92 -8.30 7.69
C ILE A 289 46.24 -7.04 7.20
N ILE A 290 45.44 -7.15 6.13
CA ILE A 290 44.75 -6.01 5.54
C ILE A 290 43.72 -5.41 6.50
N ASN A 291 43.04 -6.25 7.26
CA ASN A 291 41.96 -5.76 8.12
C ASN A 291 42.39 -5.47 9.56
N ASN A 292 43.36 -6.17 10.14
CA ASN A 292 43.55 -6.20 11.57
C ASN A 292 44.98 -6.01 12.06
N GLN A 293 46.03 -6.29 11.30
CA GLN A 293 47.41 -6.13 11.78
C GLN A 293 48.00 -4.74 11.57
N TYR A 294 47.46 -4.00 10.61
CA TYR A 294 47.94 -2.66 10.31
C TYR A 294 46.93 -1.64 10.80
N SER A 295 47.25 -1.01 11.92
CA SER A 295 46.43 0.06 12.49
C SER A 295 46.69 1.37 11.73
N PHE A 296 45.85 1.59 10.69
CA PHE A 296 45.94 2.85 9.92
C PHE A 296 44.89 3.83 10.41
N ASP A 297 45.37 5.03 10.74
CA ASP A 297 44.48 6.17 10.84
C ASP A 297 43.87 6.43 9.47
N LYS A 298 42.56 6.63 9.41
CA LYS A 298 41.83 6.85 8.15
C LYS A 298 41.04 8.13 8.22
N LEU A 299 41.03 8.85 7.10
CA LEU A 299 40.08 9.93 6.86
C LEU A 299 39.22 9.59 5.66
N ILE A 300 37.93 9.74 5.81
CA ILE A 300 36.94 9.44 4.77
C ILE A 300 36.06 10.67 4.58
N LEU A 301 36.03 11.17 3.36
CA LEU A 301 35.11 12.21 2.89
C LEU A 301 34.09 11.57 1.97
N SER A 302 32.83 11.81 2.21
CA SER A 302 31.75 11.36 1.34
C SER A 302 30.87 12.53 0.95
N PHE A 303 30.58 12.63 -0.32
CA PHE A 303 29.64 13.58 -0.89
C PHE A 303 28.52 12.80 -1.56
N GLY A 304 27.29 12.94 -1.05
CA GLY A 304 26.09 12.32 -1.58
C GLY A 304 25.16 13.36 -2.19
N PHE A 305 24.59 13.01 -3.33
CA PHE A 305 23.54 13.79 -3.98
C PHE A 305 22.30 12.90 -4.15
N THR A 306 21.14 13.41 -3.73
CA THR A 306 19.87 12.71 -3.82
C THR A 306 18.94 13.52 -4.71
N LEU A 307 18.49 12.91 -5.81
CA LEU A 307 17.50 13.50 -6.70
C LEU A 307 16.20 12.73 -6.55
N ASN A 308 15.16 13.40 -6.09
CA ASN A 308 13.81 12.90 -6.04
C ASN A 308 13.09 13.28 -7.35
N THR A 309 12.90 12.33 -8.23
CA THR A 309 12.12 12.50 -9.46
C THR A 309 10.68 12.01 -9.26
N LEU A 310 10.43 11.28 -8.19
CA LEU A 310 9.08 10.92 -7.77
C LEU A 310 8.49 12.11 -6.98
N PRO A 311 7.23 12.48 -7.25
CA PRO A 311 6.56 13.51 -6.48
C PRO A 311 6.55 13.12 -4.99
N GLU A 312 6.75 14.10 -4.13
CA GLU A 312 6.63 13.89 -2.68
C GLU A 312 5.17 13.53 -2.38
N ARG A 313 4.97 12.47 -1.61
CA ARG A 313 3.68 12.11 -1.07
C ARG A 313 3.22 13.22 -0.13
N LEU A 314 2.15 13.90 -0.49
CA LEU A 314 1.64 15.04 0.28
C LEU A 314 0.58 14.62 1.30
N VAL A 315 -0.11 13.51 1.04
CA VAL A 315 -1.18 13.00 1.90
C VAL A 315 -1.09 11.49 2.08
N GLU A 316 -1.66 11.01 3.19
CA GLU A 316 -1.66 9.59 3.55
C GLU A 316 -2.98 9.20 4.21
N PHE A 317 -3.47 8.00 3.89
CA PHE A 317 -4.58 7.40 4.63
C PHE A 317 -4.12 6.99 6.04
N VAL A 318 -4.84 7.48 7.04
CA VAL A 318 -4.73 6.98 8.42
C VAL A 318 -5.57 5.71 8.56
N ASN A 319 -6.80 5.75 8.05
CA ASN A 319 -7.73 4.62 8.03
C ASN A 319 -8.77 4.82 6.93
N VAL A 320 -9.39 3.72 6.50
CA VAL A 320 -10.59 3.72 5.65
C VAL A 320 -11.63 2.80 6.28
N GLU A 321 -12.87 3.27 6.36
CA GLU A 321 -14.01 2.54 6.89
C GLU A 321 -15.09 2.42 5.82
N VAL A 322 -15.61 1.20 5.63
CA VAL A 322 -16.80 0.95 4.80
C VAL A 322 -18.03 1.26 5.66
N LEU A 323 -18.85 2.19 5.23
CA LEU A 323 -20.03 2.67 5.96
C LEU A 323 -21.28 1.89 5.60
N ASN A 324 -21.39 1.49 4.33
CA ASN A 324 -22.57 0.81 3.79
C ASN A 324 -22.15 -0.29 2.81
N ASP A 325 -22.84 -1.41 2.88
CA ASP A 325 -22.75 -2.45 1.87
C ASP A 325 -23.31 -1.95 0.52
N ILE A 326 -22.88 -2.55 -0.55
CA ILE A 326 -23.37 -2.20 -1.89
C ILE A 326 -24.56 -3.07 -2.25
N TYR A 327 -25.69 -2.41 -2.53
CA TYR A 327 -26.91 -3.01 -3.09
C TYR A 327 -27.05 -2.55 -4.54
N PRO A 328 -26.78 -3.39 -5.53
CA PRO A 328 -26.75 -2.97 -6.94
C PRO A 328 -28.09 -2.38 -7.44
N THR A 329 -29.19 -2.73 -6.82
CA THR A 329 -30.52 -2.20 -7.16
C THR A 329 -30.73 -0.75 -6.73
N PHE A 330 -29.96 -0.26 -5.70
CA PHE A 330 -30.10 1.12 -5.20
C PHE A 330 -29.19 2.07 -5.97
N THR A 331 -29.26 2.08 -7.30
CA THR A 331 -28.31 2.78 -8.19
C THR A 331 -28.11 4.26 -7.85
N GLU A 332 -29.17 4.99 -7.56
CA GLU A 332 -29.13 6.43 -7.29
C GLU A 332 -28.69 6.78 -5.87
N ASN A 333 -28.81 5.84 -4.93
CA ASN A 333 -28.51 6.10 -3.52
C ASN A 333 -27.05 6.51 -3.31
N TYR A 334 -26.13 5.88 -4.01
CA TYR A 334 -24.68 6.06 -3.82
C TYR A 334 -24.11 7.32 -4.47
N LEU A 335 -24.92 8.07 -5.22
CA LEU A 335 -24.58 9.41 -5.70
C LEU A 335 -24.62 10.44 -4.55
N ASN A 336 -25.52 10.23 -3.59
CA ASN A 336 -25.78 11.16 -2.49
C ASN A 336 -25.35 10.61 -1.12
N THR A 337 -25.24 9.29 -1.00
CA THR A 337 -24.86 8.61 0.25
C THR A 337 -23.48 7.96 0.08
N PRO A 338 -22.47 8.33 0.87
CA PRO A 338 -21.15 7.71 0.76
C PRO A 338 -21.20 6.25 1.21
N PHE A 339 -20.52 5.37 0.47
CA PHE A 339 -20.38 3.97 0.86
C PHE A 339 -19.17 3.74 1.77
N ALA A 340 -18.20 4.65 1.76
CA ALA A 340 -17.02 4.58 2.63
C ALA A 340 -16.54 5.96 3.05
N ALA A 341 -15.75 6.02 4.11
CA ALA A 341 -15.07 7.21 4.58
C ALA A 341 -13.62 6.90 4.91
N GLY A 342 -12.72 7.82 4.58
CA GLY A 342 -11.30 7.75 4.91
C GLY A 342 -10.90 8.89 5.84
N GLU A 343 -10.00 8.62 6.77
CA GLU A 343 -9.29 9.63 7.53
C GLU A 343 -7.94 9.85 6.86
N VAL A 344 -7.64 11.10 6.48
CA VAL A 344 -6.48 11.45 5.66
C VAL A 344 -5.67 12.53 6.34
N VAL A 345 -4.36 12.32 6.48
CA VAL A 345 -3.42 13.29 7.05
C VAL A 345 -2.66 14.02 5.95
N ASN A 346 -2.52 15.33 6.08
CA ASN A 346 -1.63 16.15 5.27
C ASN A 346 -0.21 16.10 5.84
N LEU A 347 0.74 15.55 5.09
CA LEU A 347 2.15 15.42 5.47
C LEU A 347 2.96 16.69 5.20
N SER A 348 2.40 17.68 4.51
CA SER A 348 3.10 18.88 4.08
C SER A 348 2.91 20.05 5.05
N GLU A 349 3.77 21.08 4.91
CA GLU A 349 3.67 22.35 5.64
C GLU A 349 2.67 23.33 4.98
N ASN A 350 2.02 22.96 3.89
CA ASN A 350 1.06 23.78 3.16
C ASN A 350 -0.31 23.10 3.13
N PRO A 351 -1.40 23.87 3.01
CA PRO A 351 -2.72 23.27 2.76
C PRO A 351 -2.72 22.51 1.44
N VAL A 352 -3.32 21.31 1.43
CA VAL A 352 -3.38 20.44 0.27
C VAL A 352 -4.83 20.19 -0.12
N ASN A 353 -5.14 20.36 -1.39
CA ASN A 353 -6.44 19.98 -1.96
C ASN A 353 -6.38 18.54 -2.43
N VAL A 354 -7.15 17.68 -1.80
CA VAL A 354 -7.19 16.24 -2.06
C VAL A 354 -8.39 15.90 -2.94
N LYS A 355 -8.15 15.13 -3.99
CA LYS A 355 -9.15 14.54 -4.88
C LYS A 355 -9.27 13.04 -4.57
N PRO A 356 -10.26 12.63 -3.75
CA PRO A 356 -10.49 11.22 -3.48
C PRO A 356 -11.11 10.54 -4.69
N SER A 357 -10.76 9.28 -4.93
CA SER A 357 -11.45 8.43 -5.90
C SER A 357 -11.47 6.98 -5.43
N SER A 358 -12.40 6.21 -5.95
CA SER A 358 -12.53 4.78 -5.61
C SER A 358 -12.91 3.94 -6.83
N HIS A 359 -12.55 2.68 -6.77
CA HIS A 359 -12.91 1.66 -7.74
C HIS A 359 -13.38 0.41 -7.02
N ILE A 360 -14.58 -0.07 -7.33
CA ILE A 360 -15.12 -1.30 -6.76
C ILE A 360 -15.06 -2.40 -7.82
N GLY A 361 -14.29 -3.45 -7.56
CA GLY A 361 -14.12 -4.56 -8.47
C GLY A 361 -15.43 -5.25 -8.82
N GLY A 362 -15.73 -5.36 -10.12
CA GLY A 362 -16.97 -5.94 -10.64
C GLY A 362 -18.20 -5.01 -10.62
N ILE A 363 -18.02 -3.75 -10.20
CA ILE A 363 -19.07 -2.71 -10.24
C ILE A 363 -18.65 -1.59 -11.19
N ASN A 364 -17.47 -0.99 -10.95
CA ASN A 364 -16.98 0.12 -11.75
C ASN A 364 -16.01 -0.35 -12.83
N ASN A 365 -16.06 0.27 -14.00
CA ASN A 365 -15.06 0.10 -15.05
C ASN A 365 -13.91 1.11 -14.92
N GLU A 366 -14.16 2.25 -14.28
CA GLU A 366 -13.22 3.35 -14.08
C GLU A 366 -13.30 3.87 -12.64
N ASN A 367 -12.29 4.62 -12.23
CA ASN A 367 -12.29 5.26 -10.91
C ASN A 367 -13.40 6.32 -10.84
N ILE A 368 -14.21 6.24 -9.79
CA ILE A 368 -15.25 7.23 -9.49
C ILE A 368 -14.66 8.28 -8.55
N TYR A 369 -14.72 9.54 -8.97
CA TYR A 369 -14.19 10.67 -8.21
C TYR A 369 -15.23 11.20 -7.23
N SER A 370 -14.75 11.51 -6.03
CA SER A 370 -15.54 12.12 -4.95
C SER A 370 -15.20 13.61 -4.80
N PRO A 371 -15.99 14.39 -4.06
CA PRO A 371 -15.73 15.81 -3.88
C PRO A 371 -14.35 16.10 -3.29
N PHE A 372 -13.74 17.21 -3.74
CA PHE A 372 -12.45 17.67 -3.23
C PHE A 372 -12.55 18.07 -1.75
N VAL A 373 -11.47 17.79 -1.01
CA VAL A 373 -11.33 18.19 0.39
C VAL A 373 -10.02 18.94 0.59
N LEU A 374 -10.10 20.15 1.15
CA LEU A 374 -8.92 20.93 1.54
C LEU A 374 -8.49 20.53 2.94
N ILE A 375 -7.25 20.05 3.09
CA ILE A 375 -6.68 19.64 4.37
C ILE A 375 -5.62 20.65 4.79
N PRO A 376 -5.74 21.30 5.98
CA PRO A 376 -4.73 22.22 6.49
C PRO A 376 -3.35 21.56 6.68
N PRO A 377 -2.27 22.36 6.81
CA PRO A 377 -0.92 21.83 7.04
C PRO A 377 -0.86 20.94 8.28
N ARG A 378 -0.27 19.75 8.16
CA ARG A 378 -0.06 18.80 9.27
C ARG A 378 -1.33 18.38 10.00
N ASP A 379 -2.50 18.64 9.42
CA ASP A 379 -3.80 18.32 9.99
C ASP A 379 -4.41 17.08 9.33
N THR A 380 -5.49 16.58 9.91
CA THR A 380 -6.23 15.40 9.46
C THR A 380 -7.64 15.80 9.10
N ALA A 381 -8.18 15.26 7.99
CA ALA A 381 -9.56 15.48 7.59
C ALA A 381 -10.23 14.18 7.16
N LYS A 382 -11.55 14.15 7.30
CA LYS A 382 -12.38 13.06 6.82
C LYS A 382 -12.75 13.29 5.36
N VAL A 383 -12.52 12.28 4.51
CA VAL A 383 -12.93 12.24 3.11
C VAL A 383 -14.01 11.18 2.92
N PHE A 384 -14.95 11.42 2.02
CA PHE A 384 -16.05 10.50 1.74
C PHE A 384 -15.93 9.96 0.33
N PHE A 385 -16.28 8.68 0.14
CA PHE A 385 -16.26 8.00 -1.14
C PHE A 385 -17.67 7.66 -1.59
N TYR A 386 -17.97 8.08 -2.81
CA TYR A 386 -19.22 7.85 -3.51
C TYR A 386 -18.98 6.92 -4.69
N THR A 387 -20.02 6.27 -5.17
CA THR A 387 -19.89 5.42 -6.35
C THR A 387 -21.09 5.55 -7.27
N ILE A 388 -20.93 5.08 -8.50
CA ILE A 388 -21.98 4.98 -9.51
C ILE A 388 -22.11 3.49 -9.83
N ILE A 389 -23.32 2.97 -9.72
CA ILE A 389 -23.61 1.60 -10.11
C ILE A 389 -24.25 1.61 -11.48
N PRO A 390 -23.60 1.07 -12.52
CA PRO A 390 -24.21 0.96 -13.84
C PRO A 390 -25.40 0.02 -13.84
N ASP A 391 -26.45 0.32 -14.58
CA ASP A 391 -27.66 -0.53 -14.72
C ASP A 391 -27.35 -1.93 -15.28
N THR A 392 -26.19 -2.08 -15.92
CA THR A 392 -25.71 -3.37 -16.44
C THR A 392 -25.19 -4.33 -15.37
N VAL A 393 -25.02 -3.88 -14.13
CA VAL A 393 -24.51 -4.70 -13.02
C VAL A 393 -25.65 -5.59 -12.50
N LYS A 394 -25.75 -6.80 -13.06
CA LYS A 394 -26.73 -7.81 -12.66
C LYS A 394 -26.04 -8.92 -11.86
N ARG A 395 -25.92 -8.72 -10.55
CA ARG A 395 -25.34 -9.73 -9.66
C ARG A 395 -26.44 -10.59 -9.05
N GLU A 396 -26.47 -11.89 -9.35
CA GLU A 396 -27.50 -12.80 -8.83
C GLU A 396 -27.30 -13.16 -7.35
N LYS A 397 -26.06 -13.18 -6.87
CA LYS A 397 -25.74 -13.60 -5.49
C LYS A 397 -24.83 -12.58 -4.82
N SER A 398 -25.08 -12.38 -3.53
CA SER A 398 -24.18 -11.60 -2.67
C SER A 398 -22.79 -12.24 -2.57
N GLY A 399 -21.76 -11.41 -2.44
CA GLY A 399 -20.38 -11.87 -2.27
C GLY A 399 -19.42 -10.72 -2.00
N ILE A 400 -18.26 -11.05 -1.46
CA ILE A 400 -17.21 -10.10 -1.16
C ILE A 400 -16.56 -9.61 -2.46
N SER A 401 -16.37 -8.30 -2.56
CA SER A 401 -15.57 -7.62 -3.56
C SER A 401 -14.49 -6.79 -2.85
N TYR A 402 -13.58 -6.17 -3.63
CA TYR A 402 -12.57 -5.27 -3.09
C TYR A 402 -12.81 -3.87 -3.65
N ALA A 403 -12.74 -2.89 -2.77
CA ALA A 403 -12.72 -1.48 -3.15
C ALA A 403 -11.31 -0.94 -2.99
N ASP A 404 -10.78 -0.35 -4.06
CA ASP A 404 -9.54 0.38 -4.09
C ASP A 404 -9.84 1.87 -3.92
N PHE A 405 -9.15 2.51 -2.99
CA PHE A 405 -9.30 3.93 -2.66
C PHE A 405 -8.02 4.66 -3.00
N TYR A 406 -8.12 5.82 -3.61
CA TYR A 406 -6.98 6.61 -4.06
C TYR A 406 -7.10 8.05 -3.59
N LEU A 407 -5.96 8.63 -3.20
CA LEU A 407 -5.82 10.05 -2.90
C LEU A 407 -4.92 10.69 -3.94
N THR A 408 -5.43 11.63 -4.69
CA THR A 408 -4.67 12.39 -5.68
C THR A 408 -4.61 13.85 -5.26
N THR A 409 -3.44 14.49 -5.40
CA THR A 409 -3.27 15.90 -5.09
C THR A 409 -2.91 16.70 -6.34
N VAL A 410 -1.65 17.11 -6.49
CA VAL A 410 -1.19 17.92 -7.62
C VAL A 410 -0.78 17.07 -8.82
N ASN A 411 -0.42 15.82 -8.59
CA ASN A 411 0.11 14.90 -9.60
C ASN A 411 -1.00 14.04 -10.20
N GLU A 412 -0.76 13.51 -11.40
CA GLU A 412 -1.68 12.56 -12.04
C GLU A 412 -1.68 11.18 -11.37
N SER A 413 -0.56 10.81 -10.73
CA SER A 413 -0.47 9.57 -9.94
C SER A 413 -1.01 9.77 -8.52
N PRO A 414 -1.68 8.77 -7.93
CA PRO A 414 -2.11 8.83 -6.54
C PRO A 414 -0.94 9.05 -5.57
N ASP A 415 -1.14 9.91 -4.57
CA ASP A 415 -0.20 10.07 -3.44
C ASP A 415 -0.26 8.87 -2.50
N ASP A 416 -1.45 8.29 -2.33
CA ASP A 416 -1.68 7.10 -1.52
C ASP A 416 -2.82 6.26 -2.04
N GLU A 417 -2.77 4.95 -1.74
CA GLU A 417 -3.77 3.97 -2.09
C GLU A 417 -4.09 3.05 -0.91
N PHE A 418 -5.34 2.63 -0.82
CA PHE A 418 -5.82 1.74 0.23
C PHE A 418 -6.84 0.76 -0.35
N GLN A 419 -6.81 -0.50 0.07
CA GLN A 419 -7.77 -1.50 -0.39
C GLN A 419 -8.54 -2.08 0.80
N LYS A 420 -9.87 -2.23 0.64
CA LYS A 420 -10.73 -2.89 1.64
C LYS A 420 -11.68 -3.87 0.98
N PRO A 421 -11.95 -5.01 1.62
CA PRO A 421 -13.08 -5.87 1.24
C PRO A 421 -14.39 -5.19 1.63
N LEU A 422 -15.41 -5.35 0.77
CA LEU A 422 -16.78 -4.93 1.06
C LEU A 422 -17.77 -5.97 0.52
N LEU A 423 -18.95 -6.04 1.13
CA LEU A 423 -20.03 -6.89 0.65
C LEU A 423 -20.75 -6.17 -0.50
N VAL A 424 -20.84 -6.84 -1.64
CA VAL A 424 -21.71 -6.48 -2.75
C VAL A 424 -22.86 -7.47 -2.77
N ASN A 425 -24.04 -6.98 -2.54
CA ASN A 425 -25.25 -7.78 -2.45
C ASN A 425 -25.76 -8.24 -3.82
N GLY A 426 -26.64 -9.23 -3.83
CA GLY A 426 -27.37 -9.65 -5.02
C GLY A 426 -28.44 -8.63 -5.40
N LYS A 427 -28.92 -8.67 -6.65
CA LYS A 427 -29.93 -7.73 -7.17
C LYS A 427 -31.24 -7.69 -6.36
N ASN A 428 -31.62 -8.80 -5.75
CA ASN A 428 -32.85 -8.95 -4.96
C ASN A 428 -32.64 -8.70 -3.45
N ALA A 429 -31.38 -8.49 -3.01
CA ALA A 429 -31.11 -8.21 -1.60
C ALA A 429 -31.62 -6.83 -1.21
N TRP A 430 -32.18 -6.75 -0.02
CA TRP A 430 -32.76 -5.55 0.55
C TRP A 430 -32.16 -5.25 1.93
N ASP A 431 -32.10 -4.00 2.32
CA ASP A 431 -31.52 -3.56 3.60
C ASP A 431 -32.56 -3.41 4.74
N GLY A 432 -33.79 -3.91 4.52
CA GLY A 432 -34.89 -3.83 5.48
C GLY A 432 -35.53 -2.45 5.60
N LYS A 433 -35.09 -1.47 4.82
CA LYS A 433 -35.66 -0.11 4.87
C LYS A 433 -36.73 0.06 3.81
N VAL A 434 -37.96 0.30 4.25
CA VAL A 434 -39.12 0.41 3.35
C VAL A 434 -38.93 1.53 2.30
N ILE A 435 -38.22 2.60 2.62
CA ILE A 435 -37.89 3.67 1.66
C ILE A 435 -37.14 3.17 0.43
N ASN A 436 -36.41 2.06 0.57
CA ASN A 436 -35.62 1.48 -0.51
C ASN A 436 -36.41 0.49 -1.40
N LEU A 437 -37.64 0.13 -1.04
CA LEU A 437 -38.54 -0.66 -1.89
C LEU A 437 -38.83 0.05 -3.22
N ARG A 438 -38.81 1.39 -3.25
CA ARG A 438 -39.01 2.19 -4.47
C ARG A 438 -38.01 1.81 -5.59
N TYR A 439 -36.81 1.32 -5.26
CA TYR A 439 -35.82 0.90 -6.25
C TYR A 439 -36.19 -0.42 -6.95
N PHE A 440 -37.05 -1.23 -6.36
CA PHE A 440 -37.57 -2.46 -6.96
C PHE A 440 -38.80 -2.21 -7.84
N ILE A 441 -39.46 -1.06 -7.69
CA ILE A 441 -40.63 -0.70 -8.49
C ILE A 441 -40.13 -0.14 -9.84
N LYS A 442 -40.43 -0.84 -10.91
CA LYS A 442 -39.98 -0.51 -12.27
C LYS A 442 -41.20 -0.25 -13.15
N ASP A 443 -41.58 1.02 -13.33
CA ASP A 443 -42.68 1.46 -14.19
C ASP A 443 -42.36 1.29 -15.69
N ASP A 444 -41.12 1.44 -16.04
CA ASP A 444 -40.59 1.28 -17.41
C ASP A 444 -40.25 -0.18 -17.76
N TYR A 445 -40.40 -1.11 -16.81
CA TYR A 445 -40.05 -2.51 -17.06
C TYR A 445 -40.99 -3.14 -18.09
N GLU A 446 -40.43 -3.65 -19.18
CA GLU A 446 -41.17 -4.13 -20.36
C GLU A 446 -42.25 -5.17 -20.02
N LEU A 447 -41.97 -6.11 -19.12
CA LEU A 447 -42.90 -7.14 -18.72
C LEU A 447 -44.07 -6.59 -17.88
N SER A 448 -43.81 -5.68 -16.93
CA SER A 448 -44.84 -5.02 -16.12
C SER A 448 -45.77 -4.21 -16.99
N MET A 449 -45.23 -3.43 -17.92
CA MET A 449 -46.02 -2.66 -18.89
C MET A 449 -46.83 -3.55 -19.82
N ALA A 450 -46.21 -4.63 -20.32
CA ALA A 450 -46.92 -5.58 -21.18
C ALA A 450 -48.09 -6.25 -20.45
N SER A 451 -47.87 -6.70 -19.20
CA SER A 451 -48.87 -7.31 -18.34
C SER A 451 -50.03 -6.37 -18.01
N SER A 452 -49.74 -5.12 -17.65
CA SER A 452 -50.75 -4.11 -17.39
C SER A 452 -51.60 -3.79 -18.63
N LYS A 453 -50.98 -3.66 -19.78
CA LYS A 453 -51.67 -3.42 -21.06
C LYS A 453 -52.52 -4.65 -21.47
N GLU A 454 -52.03 -5.85 -21.29
CA GLU A 454 -52.78 -7.06 -21.56
C GLU A 454 -54.03 -7.15 -20.67
N ILE A 455 -53.88 -6.93 -19.35
CA ILE A 455 -54.99 -6.90 -18.42
C ILE A 455 -56.05 -5.88 -18.85
N LEU A 456 -55.61 -4.62 -19.05
CA LEU A 456 -56.55 -3.55 -19.39
C LEU A 456 -57.20 -3.70 -20.76
N SER A 457 -56.53 -4.31 -21.72
CA SER A 457 -57.11 -4.57 -23.06
C SER A 457 -58.35 -5.44 -23.02
N LYS A 458 -58.42 -6.41 -22.08
CA LYS A 458 -59.60 -7.28 -21.89
C LYS A 458 -60.83 -6.50 -21.41
N TYR A 459 -60.66 -5.32 -20.83
CA TYR A 459 -61.71 -4.47 -20.29
C TYR A 459 -61.89 -3.16 -21.07
N LYS A 460 -61.34 -3.07 -22.28
CA LYS A 460 -61.37 -1.88 -23.10
C LYS A 460 -62.79 -1.30 -23.29
N ILE A 461 -63.77 -2.15 -23.60
CA ILE A 461 -65.18 -1.71 -23.81
C ILE A 461 -65.72 -1.01 -22.55
N ILE A 462 -65.42 -1.52 -21.37
CA ILE A 462 -65.83 -0.91 -20.09
C ILE A 462 -65.11 0.43 -19.90
N LEU A 463 -63.81 0.45 -20.07
CA LEU A 463 -63.00 1.68 -19.91
C LEU A 463 -63.39 2.79 -20.86
N ASP A 464 -63.73 2.44 -22.12
CA ASP A 464 -64.16 3.43 -23.15
C ASP A 464 -65.56 4.01 -22.86
N THR A 465 -66.35 3.41 -21.97
CA THR A 465 -67.67 3.90 -21.56
C THR A 465 -67.68 4.72 -20.27
N LEU A 466 -66.55 4.73 -19.57
CA LEU A 466 -66.42 5.47 -18.31
C LEU A 466 -66.21 6.96 -18.57
N ARG A 467 -66.56 7.75 -17.56
CA ARG A 467 -66.14 9.17 -17.51
C ARG A 467 -64.62 9.23 -17.37
N GLU A 468 -63.99 10.13 -18.09
CA GLU A 468 -62.54 10.25 -18.16
C GLU A 468 -61.87 10.35 -16.78
N GLU A 469 -62.50 11.13 -15.86
CA GLU A 469 -61.99 11.34 -14.50
C GLU A 469 -61.94 10.02 -13.65
N LEU A 470 -62.79 9.06 -13.94
CA LEU A 470 -62.86 7.77 -13.21
C LEU A 470 -61.93 6.73 -13.79
N THR A 471 -61.32 6.95 -14.92
CA THR A 471 -60.48 5.98 -15.62
C THR A 471 -59.29 5.49 -14.76
N PRO A 472 -58.51 6.34 -14.05
CA PRO A 472 -57.42 5.86 -13.19
C PRO A 472 -57.92 4.91 -12.07
N PHE A 473 -58.99 5.30 -11.38
CA PHE A 473 -59.60 4.48 -10.33
C PHE A 473 -60.05 3.09 -10.84
N TYR A 474 -60.74 3.06 -11.97
CA TYR A 474 -61.18 1.76 -12.53
C TYR A 474 -60.05 0.93 -13.13
N LYS A 475 -59.01 1.54 -13.69
CA LYS A 475 -57.77 0.82 -14.07
C LYS A 475 -57.14 0.16 -12.87
N SER A 476 -57.00 0.88 -11.73
CA SER A 476 -56.45 0.31 -10.48
C SER A 476 -57.26 -0.88 -10.00
N LYS A 477 -58.61 -0.75 -9.97
CA LYS A 477 -59.53 -1.84 -9.61
C LYS A 477 -59.36 -3.06 -10.51
N ILE A 478 -59.27 -2.85 -11.83
CA ILE A 478 -59.11 -3.95 -12.80
C ILE A 478 -57.75 -4.63 -12.63
N ILE A 479 -56.67 -3.91 -12.51
CA ILE A 479 -55.33 -4.46 -12.32
C ILE A 479 -55.29 -5.28 -11.02
N PHE A 480 -55.69 -4.67 -9.89
CA PHE A 480 -55.72 -5.34 -8.61
C PHE A 480 -56.57 -6.65 -8.64
N ASN A 481 -57.80 -6.58 -9.15
CA ASN A 481 -58.68 -7.76 -9.26
C ASN A 481 -58.14 -8.85 -10.19
N ASN A 482 -57.24 -8.54 -11.11
CA ASN A 482 -56.56 -9.57 -11.90
C ASN A 482 -55.36 -10.16 -11.14
N LEU A 483 -54.61 -9.34 -10.41
CA LEU A 483 -53.50 -9.83 -9.56
C LEU A 483 -54.00 -10.84 -8.51
N VAL A 484 -55.07 -10.51 -7.75
CA VAL A 484 -55.64 -11.41 -6.73
C VAL A 484 -56.16 -12.72 -7.23
N LYS A 485 -56.43 -12.88 -8.54
CA LYS A 485 -56.79 -14.14 -9.16
C LYS A 485 -55.60 -15.05 -9.44
N GLU A 486 -54.43 -14.48 -9.58
CA GLU A 486 -53.23 -15.19 -10.03
C GLU A 486 -52.19 -15.34 -8.92
N LEU A 487 -52.18 -14.45 -7.95
CA LEU A 487 -51.16 -14.41 -6.89
C LEU A 487 -51.68 -15.04 -5.59
N ILE A 488 -50.74 -15.66 -4.84
CA ILE A 488 -50.96 -16.13 -3.48
C ILE A 488 -50.00 -15.45 -2.52
N TYR A 489 -50.42 -15.23 -1.28
CA TYR A 489 -49.53 -14.76 -0.25
C TYR A 489 -48.62 -15.89 0.25
N VAL A 490 -47.31 -15.69 0.19
CA VAL A 490 -46.29 -16.62 0.69
C VAL A 490 -45.31 -15.83 1.51
N SER A 491 -45.27 -16.06 2.81
CA SER A 491 -44.30 -15.41 3.70
C SER A 491 -42.90 -15.97 3.48
N ASP A 492 -41.92 -15.11 3.54
CA ASP A 492 -40.52 -15.47 3.52
C ASP A 492 -40.10 -16.36 4.69
N PRO A 493 -39.15 -17.28 4.51
CA PRO A 493 -38.60 -18.06 5.61
C PRO A 493 -37.95 -17.18 6.65
N ARG A 494 -38.28 -17.34 7.93
CA ARG A 494 -37.78 -16.51 9.06
C ARG A 494 -36.24 -16.44 9.22
N ALA A 495 -35.47 -17.16 8.41
CA ALA A 495 -34.01 -17.23 8.46
C ALA A 495 -33.34 -16.77 7.15
N SER A 496 -34.09 -16.24 6.19
CA SER A 496 -33.50 -15.67 4.97
C SER A 496 -33.02 -14.24 5.22
N SER A 497 -31.96 -13.83 4.52
CA SER A 497 -31.64 -12.40 4.35
C SER A 497 -32.82 -11.72 3.66
N ASP A 498 -33.12 -10.48 4.05
CA ASP A 498 -34.19 -9.68 3.45
C ASP A 498 -34.03 -9.68 1.92
N TYR A 499 -35.06 -10.13 1.23
CA TYR A 499 -35.09 -10.42 -0.19
C TYR A 499 -36.38 -9.87 -0.78
N VAL A 500 -36.29 -9.13 -1.87
CA VAL A 500 -37.47 -8.56 -2.57
C VAL A 500 -37.46 -9.01 -4.03
N GLN A 501 -38.56 -9.57 -4.47
CA GLN A 501 -38.75 -9.97 -5.86
C GLN A 501 -39.00 -8.74 -6.74
N PHE A 502 -38.39 -8.75 -7.93
CA PHE A 502 -38.81 -7.81 -8.96
C PHE A 502 -40.22 -8.16 -9.48
N PRO A 503 -40.99 -7.19 -9.99
CA PRO A 503 -42.38 -7.43 -10.47
C PRO A 503 -42.53 -8.64 -11.40
N HIS A 504 -41.60 -8.81 -12.34
CA HIS A 504 -41.64 -9.95 -13.27
C HIS A 504 -41.38 -11.31 -12.60
N GLU A 505 -40.64 -11.33 -11.48
CA GLU A 505 -40.38 -12.55 -10.71
C GLU A 505 -41.65 -12.93 -9.94
N THR A 506 -42.32 -11.97 -9.28
CA THR A 506 -43.60 -12.20 -8.57
C THR A 506 -44.68 -12.65 -9.52
N LEU A 507 -44.81 -12.05 -10.71
CA LEU A 507 -45.76 -12.47 -11.74
C LEU A 507 -45.47 -13.89 -12.26
N LYS A 508 -44.19 -14.24 -12.39
CA LYS A 508 -43.76 -15.58 -12.85
C LYS A 508 -43.95 -16.64 -11.78
N LEU A 509 -43.59 -16.34 -10.53
CA LEU A 509 -43.70 -17.25 -9.38
C LEU A 509 -45.14 -17.37 -8.88
N LYS A 510 -46.00 -16.42 -9.20
CA LYS A 510 -47.41 -16.31 -8.79
C LYS A 510 -47.60 -16.25 -7.29
N GLY A 511 -46.64 -15.59 -6.59
CA GLY A 511 -46.74 -15.45 -5.15
C GLY A 511 -45.55 -14.66 -4.59
N GLY A 512 -45.76 -14.08 -3.40
CA GLY A 512 -44.78 -13.33 -2.66
C GLY A 512 -45.35 -12.87 -1.32
N ASP A 513 -44.53 -12.25 -0.51
CA ASP A 513 -44.94 -11.64 0.76
C ASP A 513 -45.43 -10.19 0.60
N CYS A 514 -45.50 -9.40 1.69
CA CYS A 514 -46.02 -8.06 1.66
C CYS A 514 -45.17 -7.13 0.76
N ASP A 515 -43.85 -7.26 0.81
CA ASP A 515 -42.91 -6.41 0.07
C ASP A 515 -42.96 -6.71 -1.42
N ASP A 516 -43.02 -7.99 -1.79
CA ASP A 516 -43.14 -8.47 -3.16
C ASP A 516 -44.44 -8.02 -3.81
N LEU A 517 -45.56 -8.19 -3.06
CA LEU A 517 -46.89 -7.84 -3.56
C LEU A 517 -47.05 -6.33 -3.75
N ILE A 518 -46.51 -5.52 -2.83
CA ILE A 518 -46.58 -4.04 -2.97
C ILE A 518 -45.71 -3.56 -4.13
N VAL A 519 -44.49 -4.10 -4.29
CA VAL A 519 -43.59 -3.80 -5.39
C VAL A 519 -44.24 -4.17 -6.73
N CYS A 520 -44.80 -5.37 -6.83
CA CYS A 520 -45.48 -5.83 -8.04
C CYS A 520 -46.71 -4.98 -8.37
N CYS A 521 -47.59 -4.72 -7.38
CA CYS A 521 -48.78 -3.91 -7.60
C CYS A 521 -48.44 -2.46 -7.99
N SER A 522 -47.52 -1.81 -7.28
CA SER A 522 -47.07 -0.45 -7.60
C SER A 522 -46.47 -0.37 -9.00
N SER A 523 -45.59 -1.30 -9.38
CA SER A 523 -44.98 -1.29 -10.71
C SER A 523 -46.00 -1.42 -11.85
N LEU A 524 -47.01 -2.26 -11.68
CA LEU A 524 -48.08 -2.40 -12.67
C LEU A 524 -48.93 -1.15 -12.81
N LEU A 525 -49.20 -0.45 -11.69
CA LEU A 525 -49.96 0.82 -11.71
C LEU A 525 -49.16 1.97 -12.30
N GLU A 526 -47.91 2.14 -11.85
CA GLU A 526 -47.00 3.16 -12.40
C GLU A 526 -46.76 2.98 -13.89
N SER A 527 -46.67 1.76 -14.40
CA SER A 527 -46.48 1.44 -15.82
C SER A 527 -47.63 1.91 -16.73
N VAL A 528 -48.78 2.25 -16.17
CA VAL A 528 -49.93 2.80 -16.89
C VAL A 528 -50.32 4.21 -16.43
N GLY A 529 -49.39 4.90 -15.77
CA GLY A 529 -49.49 6.31 -15.39
C GLY A 529 -50.33 6.57 -14.13
N ILE A 530 -50.47 5.57 -13.24
CA ILE A 530 -51.18 5.74 -11.97
C ILE A 530 -50.13 5.80 -10.84
N GLN A 531 -50.03 6.98 -10.21
CA GLN A 531 -49.06 7.22 -9.16
C GLN A 531 -49.38 6.43 -7.89
N THR A 532 -48.35 5.94 -7.25
CA THR A 532 -48.42 5.16 -6.02
C THR A 532 -47.50 5.71 -4.93
N ALA A 533 -47.81 5.38 -3.68
CA ALA A 533 -46.91 5.61 -2.55
C ALA A 533 -47.01 4.41 -1.58
N ILE A 534 -45.93 4.14 -0.86
CA ILE A 534 -45.86 3.07 0.13
C ILE A 534 -46.18 3.68 1.49
N VAL A 535 -47.01 3.01 2.29
CA VAL A 535 -47.26 3.35 3.68
C VAL A 535 -46.51 2.34 4.55
N ASP A 536 -45.54 2.83 5.30
CA ASP A 536 -44.75 2.04 6.26
C ASP A 536 -45.35 2.17 7.67
N TYR A 537 -45.78 1.07 8.25
CA TYR A 537 -46.26 0.98 9.62
C TYR A 537 -45.18 0.39 10.52
N LYS A 538 -44.50 1.27 11.28
CA LYS A 538 -43.38 0.92 12.17
C LYS A 538 -43.92 0.47 13.53
N GLU A 539 -44.28 -0.79 13.68
CA GLU A 539 -44.77 -1.33 14.94
C GLU A 539 -43.61 -1.70 15.88
N GLU A 540 -43.65 -1.27 17.15
CA GLU A 540 -42.55 -1.49 18.12
C GLU A 540 -42.36 -2.98 18.51
N ASN A 541 -43.36 -3.84 18.33
CA ASN A 541 -43.35 -5.24 18.81
C ASN A 541 -43.82 -6.28 17.78
N GLU A 542 -44.10 -5.91 16.55
CA GLU A 542 -44.57 -6.82 15.50
C GLU A 542 -43.70 -6.68 14.25
N THR A 543 -43.82 -7.62 13.31
CA THR A 543 -43.23 -7.51 11.98
C THR A 543 -43.82 -6.30 11.29
N GLY A 544 -42.96 -5.36 10.85
CA GLY A 544 -43.36 -4.18 10.08
C GLY A 544 -44.34 -4.55 8.96
N HIS A 545 -45.31 -3.67 8.70
CA HIS A 545 -46.32 -3.88 7.69
C HIS A 545 -46.35 -2.74 6.71
N VAL A 546 -46.61 -3.03 5.44
CA VAL A 546 -46.66 -2.03 4.36
C VAL A 546 -47.98 -2.12 3.60
N ASN A 547 -48.54 -0.94 3.24
CA ASN A 547 -49.69 -0.81 2.36
C ASN A 547 -49.37 0.12 1.18
N ILE A 548 -50.18 0.05 0.14
CA ILE A 548 -50.08 0.97 -0.99
C ILE A 548 -51.12 2.10 -0.90
N LEU A 549 -50.71 3.33 -1.18
CA LEU A 549 -51.61 4.42 -1.55
C LEU A 549 -51.68 4.53 -3.08
N ILE A 550 -52.87 4.55 -3.61
CA ILE A 550 -53.11 4.66 -5.04
C ILE A 550 -53.75 6.02 -5.34
N ASN A 551 -53.15 6.76 -6.26
CA ASN A 551 -53.72 8.00 -6.73
C ASN A 551 -54.89 7.73 -7.71
N THR A 552 -56.06 8.24 -7.41
CA THR A 552 -57.28 8.06 -8.26
C THR A 552 -57.36 9.04 -9.42
N GLY A 553 -56.51 10.09 -9.42
CA GLY A 553 -56.58 11.20 -10.38
C GLY A 553 -57.78 12.15 -10.16
N LEU A 554 -58.59 11.91 -9.11
CA LEU A 554 -59.76 12.75 -8.83
C LEU A 554 -59.35 13.97 -8.01
N SER A 555 -59.90 15.13 -8.33
CA SER A 555 -59.81 16.29 -7.46
C SER A 555 -60.59 16.10 -6.15
N PRO A 556 -60.29 16.83 -5.04
CA PRO A 556 -60.97 16.66 -3.75
C PRO A 556 -62.50 16.76 -3.83
N VAL A 557 -63.03 17.64 -4.68
CA VAL A 557 -64.47 17.81 -4.85
C VAL A 557 -65.15 16.65 -5.61
N GLN A 558 -64.38 15.82 -6.24
CA GLN A 558 -64.86 14.64 -7.02
C GLN A 558 -64.81 13.34 -6.17
N ALA A 559 -64.32 13.36 -4.92
CA ALA A 559 -64.21 12.16 -4.08
C ALA A 559 -65.51 11.39 -3.95
N GLY A 560 -66.67 12.11 -3.92
CA GLY A 560 -68.00 11.53 -3.90
C GLY A 560 -68.38 10.65 -5.09
N LEU A 561 -67.57 10.66 -6.18
CA LEU A 561 -67.80 9.77 -7.34
C LEU A 561 -67.38 8.32 -7.03
N ILE A 562 -66.50 8.10 -6.02
CA ILE A 562 -66.02 6.75 -5.67
C ILE A 562 -66.48 6.32 -4.31
N THR A 563 -66.67 7.23 -3.36
CA THR A 563 -67.17 6.90 -2.02
C THR A 563 -67.77 8.13 -1.30
N GLY A 564 -68.80 7.92 -0.50
CA GLY A 564 -69.34 8.92 0.40
C GLY A 564 -68.73 8.86 1.83
N ASN A 565 -67.75 7.99 2.07
CA ASN A 565 -67.09 7.82 3.34
C ASN A 565 -65.70 8.47 3.29
N ASP A 566 -65.53 9.58 4.05
CA ASP A 566 -64.31 10.36 4.15
C ASP A 566 -63.14 9.62 4.84
N GLN A 567 -63.41 8.51 5.53
CA GLN A 567 -62.40 7.63 6.12
C GLN A 567 -61.77 6.64 5.11
N LYS A 568 -62.26 6.61 3.86
CA LYS A 568 -61.79 5.68 2.83
C LYS A 568 -60.76 6.33 1.88
N TYR A 569 -60.44 7.60 2.03
CA TYR A 569 -59.47 8.28 1.20
C TYR A 569 -58.74 9.38 1.99
N LEU A 570 -57.65 9.84 1.42
CA LEU A 570 -56.94 11.02 1.90
C LEU A 570 -56.68 11.97 0.71
N ILE A 571 -56.52 13.26 1.02
CA ILE A 571 -56.15 14.28 0.05
C ILE A 571 -54.68 14.57 0.25
N ARG A 572 -53.89 14.37 -0.81
CA ARG A 572 -52.47 14.74 -0.85
C ARG A 572 -52.06 15.18 -2.24
N LYS A 573 -50.89 15.86 -2.28
CA LYS A 573 -50.30 16.32 -3.53
C LYS A 573 -49.79 15.15 -4.37
N ASN A 574 -50.04 15.24 -5.67
CA ASN A 574 -49.41 14.39 -6.67
C ASN A 574 -47.99 14.86 -7.01
N SER A 575 -47.27 14.19 -7.91
CA SER A 575 -45.90 14.56 -8.35
C SER A 575 -45.84 15.97 -9.01
N THR A 576 -46.94 16.50 -9.50
CA THR A 576 -47.00 17.84 -10.09
C THR A 576 -47.49 18.92 -9.11
N GLY A 577 -47.74 18.55 -7.86
CA GLY A 577 -48.12 19.47 -6.77
C GLY A 577 -49.62 19.78 -6.64
N PHE A 578 -50.49 19.10 -7.38
CA PHE A 578 -51.95 19.25 -7.28
C PHE A 578 -52.53 18.33 -6.20
N ASP A 579 -53.51 18.81 -5.45
CA ASP A 579 -54.25 18.03 -4.47
C ASP A 579 -55.20 17.05 -5.17
N GLU A 580 -55.01 15.76 -4.92
CA GLU A 580 -55.81 14.67 -5.50
C GLU A 580 -56.22 13.66 -4.40
N VAL A 581 -57.21 12.86 -4.75
CA VAL A 581 -57.76 11.80 -3.87
C VAL A 581 -56.92 10.54 -3.98
N TRP A 582 -56.34 10.13 -2.86
CA TRP A 582 -55.57 8.90 -2.73
C TRP A 582 -56.28 7.90 -1.86
N ILE A 583 -56.23 6.62 -2.23
CA ILE A 583 -56.91 5.52 -1.48
C ILE A 583 -55.89 4.52 -0.95
N PRO A 584 -55.98 4.13 0.35
CA PRO A 584 -55.12 3.10 0.92
C PRO A 584 -55.68 1.70 0.62
N VAL A 585 -54.84 0.85 0.07
CA VAL A 585 -55.24 -0.51 -0.33
C VAL A 585 -54.32 -1.54 0.30
N GLU A 586 -54.88 -2.56 0.89
CA GLU A 586 -54.15 -3.68 1.51
C GLU A 586 -53.77 -4.73 0.47
N THR A 587 -52.49 -4.82 0.13
CA THR A 587 -52.01 -5.71 -0.95
C THR A 587 -52.00 -7.18 -0.54
N THR A 588 -51.89 -7.50 0.75
CA THR A 588 -51.90 -8.88 1.25
C THR A 588 -53.32 -9.49 1.32
N SER A 589 -54.36 -8.63 1.24
CA SER A 589 -55.74 -9.07 1.17
C SER A 589 -56.11 -9.49 -0.26
N LEU A 590 -55.68 -10.68 -0.68
CA LEU A 590 -55.87 -11.22 -2.03
C LEU A 590 -57.32 -11.73 -2.25
N THR A 591 -58.31 -10.86 -2.00
CA THR A 591 -59.74 -11.19 -2.21
C THR A 591 -60.29 -10.41 -3.42
N ASN A 592 -60.69 -9.16 -3.22
CA ASN A 592 -61.09 -8.23 -4.27
C ASN A 592 -60.73 -6.80 -3.89
N PHE A 593 -60.74 -5.92 -4.85
CA PHE A 593 -60.30 -4.54 -4.66
C PHE A 593 -61.12 -3.81 -3.57
N GLU A 594 -62.44 -3.98 -3.53
CA GLU A 594 -63.27 -3.32 -2.53
C GLU A 594 -62.92 -3.71 -1.11
N THR A 595 -62.76 -5.02 -0.88
CA THR A 595 -62.37 -5.56 0.45
C THR A 595 -60.94 -5.09 0.82
N ALA A 596 -59.97 -5.13 -0.12
CA ALA A 596 -58.63 -4.66 0.10
C ALA A 596 -58.58 -3.15 0.40
N TRP A 597 -59.41 -2.38 -0.28
CA TRP A 597 -59.57 -0.94 -0.02
C TRP A 597 -60.21 -0.69 1.38
N ASP A 598 -61.25 -1.47 1.75
CA ASP A 598 -61.86 -1.36 3.10
C ASP A 598 -60.85 -1.67 4.20
N ILE A 599 -60.09 -2.74 4.09
CA ILE A 599 -59.08 -3.14 5.08
C ILE A 599 -57.99 -2.09 5.17
N GLY A 600 -57.40 -1.68 4.02
CA GLY A 600 -56.35 -0.68 3.94
C GLY A 600 -56.80 0.65 4.54
N SER A 601 -58.05 1.07 4.24
CA SER A 601 -58.60 2.33 4.77
C SER A 601 -58.80 2.29 6.30
N VAL A 602 -59.31 1.20 6.83
CA VAL A 602 -59.52 1.03 8.27
C VAL A 602 -58.16 1.06 8.99
N LYS A 603 -57.16 0.35 8.51
CA LYS A 603 -55.81 0.33 9.09
C LYS A 603 -55.19 1.73 9.00
N PHE A 604 -55.18 2.35 7.83
CA PHE A 604 -54.61 3.69 7.65
C PHE A 604 -55.28 4.73 8.57
N PHE A 605 -56.61 4.77 8.58
CA PHE A 605 -57.34 5.75 9.40
C PHE A 605 -57.07 5.56 10.92
N ASN A 606 -57.03 4.32 11.39
CA ASN A 606 -56.77 4.03 12.78
C ASN A 606 -55.33 4.31 13.20
N GLU A 607 -54.35 3.89 12.42
CA GLU A 607 -52.95 3.98 12.82
C GLU A 607 -52.34 5.33 12.42
N ALA A 608 -52.54 5.77 11.17
CA ALA A 608 -51.95 7.01 10.68
C ALA A 608 -52.63 8.27 11.25
N ILE A 609 -53.97 8.26 11.37
CA ILE A 609 -54.74 9.43 11.73
C ILE A 609 -55.15 9.39 13.21
N ASN A 610 -55.98 8.41 13.62
CA ASN A 610 -56.54 8.36 15.00
C ASN A 610 -55.46 8.19 16.05
N SER A 611 -54.46 7.34 15.80
CA SER A 611 -53.32 7.14 16.70
C SER A 611 -52.20 8.18 16.52
N TYR A 612 -52.37 9.14 15.62
CA TYR A 612 -51.41 10.17 15.29
C TYR A 612 -50.08 9.59 14.76
N GLY A 613 -50.13 8.45 14.05
CA GLY A 613 -48.92 7.71 13.61
C GLY A 613 -48.01 8.53 12.71
N ILE A 614 -48.55 9.32 11.77
CA ILE A 614 -47.78 10.24 10.93
C ILE A 614 -47.06 11.29 11.77
N ALA A 615 -47.75 11.89 12.73
CA ALA A 615 -47.17 12.92 13.60
C ALA A 615 -46.12 12.37 14.58
N LYS A 616 -46.27 11.11 15.00
CA LYS A 616 -45.30 10.38 15.86
C LYS A 616 -44.14 9.75 15.10
N GLY A 617 -44.21 9.66 13.77
CA GLY A 617 -43.22 8.97 12.95
C GLY A 617 -43.33 7.43 12.98
N THR A 618 -44.43 6.87 13.55
CA THR A 618 -44.73 5.42 13.52
C THR A 618 -45.42 5.01 12.22
N VAL A 619 -45.93 5.95 11.44
CA VAL A 619 -46.42 5.72 10.10
C VAL A 619 -45.73 6.73 9.17
N GLU A 620 -45.11 6.22 8.11
CA GLU A 620 -44.44 7.02 7.10
C GLU A 620 -45.05 6.78 5.72
N ILE A 621 -45.20 7.85 4.93
CA ILE A 621 -45.65 7.73 3.55
C ILE A 621 -44.47 8.02 2.64
N ILE A 622 -44.11 7.07 1.78
CA ILE A 622 -42.95 7.08 0.91
C ILE A 622 -43.42 7.16 -0.54
N ASP A 623 -43.07 8.24 -1.21
CA ASP A 623 -43.39 8.42 -2.63
C ASP A 623 -42.51 7.50 -3.52
N VAL A 624 -43.12 6.91 -4.52
CA VAL A 624 -42.43 6.04 -5.48
C VAL A 624 -41.82 6.84 -6.63
N TYR A 625 -42.41 8.00 -6.99
CA TYR A 625 -42.02 8.90 -8.08
C TYR A 625 -40.95 9.91 -7.70
#